data_6152710cb3cc4a17266e6f16ced5d557
#
_entry.id   6152710cb3cc4a17266e6f16ced5d557
#
_cell.length_a   1.000
_cell.length_b   1.000
_cell.length_c   1.000
_cell.angle_alpha   90.00
_cell.angle_beta   90.00
_cell.angle_gamma   90.00
#
_symmetry.space_group_name_H-M   'P 1'
#
loop_
_entity.id
_entity.type
_entity.pdbx_description
1 polymer ?
#
loop_
_entity_poly.entity_id
_entity_poly.type
_entity_poly.pdbx_seq_one_letter_code
_entity_poly.pdbx_strand_id
1 'polypeptide(L)'
;MIKGHAFPALLLAGVATLATGCSYATSPATGRQFLSPISEQQEASLGAEEHPKILAEFGGQYSEKPNLTAYVTQVGNSVAAKAERTDVRYTFTVLNTDQINAFALPGGYVYITRGLLGLANNEAEIAGVLGHEVGHINARHTAARMGQQQMVNVLGTLGVLAGTALGGETVGQLATGLAQQGGAVYLGQYSQQQEFEADSLGVRYLARANYDPQAMATFLDSLDNDTHLEAQLAGNAAAADAYSMTQSHPRTPDRVQRAIAEANVPVANPVLNRDRYLQAIDGLLWGPDPSEGVVDGRTFIHPGMRFAFDAPKGFTLNNAPDAVTGQGDNAVMQFDLAPTPPSGALTDYLASGWLPNAKIENVQSLQVNGKEAATGLTKGVVGNTAVAVRLVAVRQDANTVFRFMFGAPPQSFNALDDEFLASAKSLRSITADQAGRYPAHRIHVVTVQPGDTIESLTARMQVPEAKAKAEWFRVINHLPAGATLQPGQLVKIITEGSSGGNTADATPALPAASRIAAADFQEPARP
;
A
#
# COMPACT_ATOMS: atom_id res chain seq x y z
N MET A 1 2.68 55.68 -38.38
CA MET A 1 3.08 54.37 -38.94
C MET A 1 2.94 53.34 -37.83
N ILE A 2 1.93 52.53 -37.98
CA ILE A 2 1.44 51.54 -37.00
C ILE A 2 2.31 50.30 -37.12
N LYS A 3 2.99 49.88 -36.04
CA LYS A 3 3.66 48.60 -35.98
C LYS A 3 2.68 47.57 -35.42
N GLY A 4 2.37 46.57 -36.23
CA GLY A 4 1.33 45.59 -35.99
C GLY A 4 1.64 44.56 -34.89
N HIS A 5 0.57 44.12 -34.33
CA HIS A 5 0.46 43.10 -33.28
C HIS A 5 0.68 41.70 -33.87
N ALA A 6 1.86 41.11 -33.62
CA ALA A 6 2.17 39.72 -33.97
C ALA A 6 2.14 38.74 -32.76
N PHE A 7 1.63 39.18 -31.60
CA PHE A 7 1.70 38.44 -30.36
C PHE A 7 0.61 37.37 -30.08
N PRO A 8 -0.63 37.46 -30.65
CA PRO A 8 -1.64 36.45 -30.28
C PRO A 8 -1.53 35.12 -31.07
N ALA A 9 -0.88 35.13 -32.24
CA ALA A 9 -0.82 33.92 -33.08
C ALA A 9 0.17 32.84 -32.55
N LEU A 10 1.26 33.25 -31.89
CA LEU A 10 2.22 32.29 -31.28
C LEU A 10 1.69 31.60 -30.02
N LEU A 11 0.86 32.29 -29.24
CA LEU A 11 0.23 31.69 -28.05
C LEU A 11 -0.81 30.61 -28.43
N LEU A 12 -1.58 30.85 -29.50
CA LEU A 12 -2.55 29.85 -29.99
C LEU A 12 -1.86 28.62 -30.63
N ALA A 13 -0.73 28.80 -31.28
CA ALA A 13 0.04 27.71 -31.87
C ALA A 13 0.71 26.82 -30.77
N GLY A 14 1.18 27.45 -29.69
CA GLY A 14 1.75 26.72 -28.55
C GLY A 14 0.71 25.88 -27.79
N VAL A 15 -0.53 26.36 -27.66
CA VAL A 15 -1.64 25.62 -27.05
C VAL A 15 -2.08 24.43 -27.91
N ALA A 16 -2.07 24.58 -29.23
CA ALA A 16 -2.42 23.50 -30.16
C ALA A 16 -1.41 22.36 -30.14
N THR A 17 -0.12 22.61 -29.89
CA THR A 17 0.92 21.58 -29.83
C THR A 17 0.94 20.83 -28.49
N LEU A 18 0.49 21.44 -27.38
CA LEU A 18 0.34 20.78 -26.08
C LEU A 18 -0.92 19.90 -25.99
N ALA A 19 -1.94 20.19 -26.82
CA ALA A 19 -3.18 19.40 -26.88
C ALA A 19 -3.11 18.17 -27.79
N THR A 20 -2.05 17.99 -28.57
CA THR A 20 -1.93 16.90 -29.55
C THR A 20 -1.67 15.51 -28.95
N GLY A 21 -1.51 15.41 -27.62
CA GLY A 21 -1.33 14.14 -26.92
C GLY A 21 -2.61 13.50 -26.34
N CYS A 22 -3.73 14.23 -26.25
CA CYS A 22 -4.98 13.71 -25.71
C CYS A 22 -6.01 13.48 -26.83
N SER A 23 -6.62 12.29 -26.84
CA SER A 23 -7.77 12.00 -27.69
C SER A 23 -9.05 11.83 -26.84
N TYR A 24 -10.22 12.13 -27.42
CA TYR A 24 -11.48 11.74 -26.81
C TYR A 24 -11.64 10.22 -26.95
N ALA A 25 -11.81 9.56 -25.80
CA ALA A 25 -12.13 8.15 -25.72
C ALA A 25 -13.55 7.97 -25.14
N THR A 26 -14.16 6.84 -25.46
CA THR A 26 -15.47 6.47 -24.92
C THR A 26 -15.29 5.25 -24.02
N SER A 27 -15.84 5.30 -22.81
CA SER A 27 -15.86 4.15 -21.90
C SER A 27 -16.66 3.00 -22.53
N PRO A 28 -16.06 1.83 -22.73
CA PRO A 28 -16.79 0.67 -23.27
C PRO A 28 -17.92 0.18 -22.37
N ALA A 29 -17.77 0.38 -21.06
CA ALA A 29 -18.73 -0.08 -20.06
C ALA A 29 -19.94 0.85 -19.89
N THR A 30 -19.75 2.17 -20.07
CA THR A 30 -20.74 3.19 -19.71
C THR A 30 -21.13 4.12 -20.86
N GLY A 31 -20.37 4.13 -21.95
CA GLY A 31 -20.58 5.05 -23.08
C GLY A 31 -20.13 6.49 -22.79
N ARG A 32 -19.62 6.79 -21.59
CA ARG A 32 -19.15 8.13 -21.20
C ARG A 32 -17.90 8.51 -21.98
N GLN A 33 -17.89 9.74 -22.49
CA GLN A 33 -16.72 10.31 -23.15
C GLN A 33 -15.77 10.94 -22.12
N PHE A 34 -14.47 10.77 -22.33
CA PHE A 34 -13.42 11.37 -21.51
C PHE A 34 -12.17 11.66 -22.34
N LEU A 35 -11.31 12.53 -21.83
CA LEU A 35 -9.98 12.75 -22.40
C LEU A 35 -9.04 11.66 -21.94
N SER A 36 -8.35 10.99 -22.88
CA SER A 36 -7.33 10.01 -22.62
C SER A 36 -6.01 10.42 -23.26
N PRO A 37 -4.91 10.49 -22.48
CA PRO A 37 -3.57 10.69 -23.03
C PRO A 37 -2.95 9.39 -23.56
N ILE A 38 -3.57 8.24 -23.29
CA ILE A 38 -3.05 6.91 -23.63
C ILE A 38 -4.09 6.07 -24.37
N SER A 39 -3.62 5.28 -25.32
CA SER A 39 -4.42 4.26 -26.02
C SER A 39 -4.59 3.01 -25.15
N GLU A 40 -5.49 2.11 -25.52
CA GLU A 40 -5.68 0.81 -24.84
C GLU A 40 -4.43 -0.07 -24.90
N GLN A 41 -3.66 0.00 -26.00
CA GLN A 41 -2.38 -0.71 -26.10
C GLN A 41 -1.33 -0.14 -25.14
N GLN A 42 -1.30 1.18 -24.94
CA GLN A 42 -0.42 1.82 -23.96
C GLN A 42 -0.85 1.50 -22.52
N GLU A 43 -2.14 1.33 -22.25
CA GLU A 43 -2.62 0.82 -20.94
C GLU A 43 -2.02 -0.54 -20.62
N ALA A 44 -2.02 -1.48 -21.58
CA ALA A 44 -1.45 -2.81 -21.38
C ALA A 44 0.06 -2.77 -21.11
N SER A 45 0.80 -1.94 -21.87
CA SER A 45 2.25 -1.77 -21.68
C SER A 45 2.58 -1.17 -20.32
N LEU A 46 1.81 -0.16 -19.92
CA LEU A 46 1.96 0.53 -18.64
C LEU A 46 1.72 -0.41 -17.46
N GLY A 47 0.64 -1.20 -17.49
CA GLY A 47 0.37 -2.19 -16.45
C GLY A 47 1.47 -3.24 -16.34
N ALA A 48 2.02 -3.68 -17.47
CA ALA A 48 3.13 -4.64 -17.48
C ALA A 48 4.43 -4.05 -16.90
N GLU A 49 4.68 -2.77 -17.11
CA GLU A 49 5.84 -2.06 -16.54
C GLU A 49 5.70 -1.84 -15.03
N GLU A 50 4.49 -1.49 -14.57
CA GLU A 50 4.23 -1.20 -13.16
C GLU A 50 4.05 -2.46 -12.30
N HIS A 51 3.60 -3.58 -12.87
CA HIS A 51 3.34 -4.81 -12.13
C HIS A 51 4.52 -5.28 -11.25
N PRO A 52 5.78 -5.38 -11.71
CA PRO A 52 6.88 -5.78 -10.85
C PRO A 52 7.19 -4.77 -9.73
N LYS A 53 6.90 -3.48 -9.94
CA LYS A 53 7.07 -2.44 -8.91
C LYS A 53 6.04 -2.61 -7.80
N ILE A 54 4.78 -2.86 -8.17
CA ILE A 54 3.71 -3.18 -7.21
C ILE A 54 4.04 -4.43 -6.39
N LEU A 55 4.53 -5.49 -7.03
CA LEU A 55 4.95 -6.68 -6.29
C LEU A 55 6.04 -6.34 -5.26
N ALA A 56 7.03 -5.53 -5.64
CA ALA A 56 8.10 -5.12 -4.72
C ALA A 56 7.57 -4.26 -3.57
N GLU A 57 6.63 -3.34 -3.84
CA GLU A 57 6.07 -2.42 -2.86
C GLU A 57 5.18 -3.11 -1.81
N PHE A 58 4.44 -4.15 -2.23
CA PHE A 58 3.42 -4.82 -1.39
C PHE A 58 3.84 -6.23 -0.90
N GLY A 59 5.12 -6.50 -0.70
CA GLY A 59 5.61 -7.75 -0.13
C GLY A 59 5.56 -8.96 -1.07
N GLY A 60 5.40 -8.73 -2.38
CA GLY A 60 5.33 -9.77 -3.38
C GLY A 60 3.98 -10.47 -3.46
N GLN A 61 3.95 -11.50 -4.26
CA GLN A 61 2.79 -12.39 -4.33
C GLN A 61 2.75 -13.31 -3.10
N TYR A 62 1.59 -13.43 -2.46
CA TYR A 62 1.41 -14.35 -1.35
C TYR A 62 1.60 -15.80 -1.80
N SER A 63 2.67 -16.44 -1.35
CA SER A 63 3.14 -17.74 -1.83
C SER A 63 2.86 -18.90 -0.88
N GLU A 64 2.57 -18.65 0.41
CA GLU A 64 2.35 -19.71 1.39
C GLU A 64 1.14 -20.60 1.06
N LYS A 65 0.16 -20.07 0.31
CA LYS A 65 -1.03 -20.82 -0.13
C LYS A 65 -1.25 -20.69 -1.64
N PRO A 66 -0.49 -21.42 -2.48
CA PRO A 66 -0.61 -21.32 -3.95
C PRO A 66 -2.03 -21.58 -4.46
N ASN A 67 -2.77 -22.47 -3.82
CA ASN A 67 -4.16 -22.78 -4.16
C ASN A 67 -5.10 -21.59 -3.94
N LEU A 68 -4.78 -20.67 -3.00
CA LEU A 68 -5.58 -19.48 -2.75
C LEU A 68 -5.50 -18.50 -3.93
N THR A 69 -4.31 -18.27 -4.47
CA THR A 69 -4.15 -17.44 -5.67
C THR A 69 -4.91 -18.03 -6.87
N ALA A 70 -4.83 -19.34 -7.06
CA ALA A 70 -5.61 -20.01 -8.11
C ALA A 70 -7.13 -19.87 -7.91
N TYR A 71 -7.59 -19.99 -6.66
CA TYR A 71 -8.99 -19.79 -6.29
C TYR A 71 -9.45 -18.35 -6.56
N VAL A 72 -8.70 -17.35 -6.12
CA VAL A 72 -8.99 -15.92 -6.37
C VAL A 72 -9.01 -15.64 -7.88
N THR A 73 -8.06 -16.20 -8.62
CA THR A 73 -8.02 -16.09 -10.09
C THR A 73 -9.26 -16.68 -10.74
N GLN A 74 -9.76 -17.82 -10.25
CA GLN A 74 -11.01 -18.42 -10.75
C GLN A 74 -12.21 -17.50 -10.50
N VAL A 75 -12.34 -16.95 -9.30
CA VAL A 75 -13.41 -16.01 -8.94
C VAL A 75 -13.33 -14.74 -9.79
N GLY A 76 -12.13 -14.13 -9.88
CA GLY A 76 -11.90 -12.93 -10.69
C GLY A 76 -12.25 -13.14 -12.16
N ASN A 77 -11.84 -14.26 -12.76
CA ASN A 77 -12.18 -14.59 -14.14
C ASN A 77 -13.68 -14.80 -14.35
N SER A 78 -14.41 -15.30 -13.34
CA SER A 78 -15.86 -15.50 -13.45
C SER A 78 -16.62 -14.18 -13.59
N VAL A 79 -16.17 -13.12 -12.92
CA VAL A 79 -16.74 -11.77 -13.01
C VAL A 79 -16.20 -11.00 -14.22
N ALA A 80 -14.91 -11.12 -14.51
CA ALA A 80 -14.28 -10.47 -15.67
C ALA A 80 -14.86 -10.96 -16.99
N ALA A 81 -15.26 -12.23 -17.09
CA ALA A 81 -15.96 -12.79 -18.25
C ALA A 81 -17.36 -12.17 -18.51
N LYS A 82 -17.87 -11.38 -17.57
CA LYS A 82 -19.17 -10.67 -17.69
C LYS A 82 -19.00 -9.18 -18.02
N ALA A 83 -17.75 -8.71 -18.10
CA ALA A 83 -17.41 -7.34 -18.42
C ALA A 83 -17.45 -7.09 -19.93
N GLU A 84 -17.54 -5.83 -20.31
CA GLU A 84 -17.70 -5.40 -21.70
C GLU A 84 -16.39 -5.50 -22.50
N ARG A 85 -15.24 -5.29 -21.86
CA ARG A 85 -13.91 -5.36 -22.52
C ARG A 85 -13.41 -6.80 -22.55
N THR A 86 -13.71 -7.50 -23.63
CA THR A 86 -13.25 -8.89 -23.88
C THR A 86 -11.83 -8.98 -24.45
N ASP A 87 -11.24 -7.86 -24.83
CA ASP A 87 -9.87 -7.69 -25.33
C ASP A 87 -8.82 -7.69 -24.20
N VAL A 88 -9.24 -7.40 -22.96
CA VAL A 88 -8.35 -7.32 -21.80
C VAL A 88 -8.04 -8.72 -21.25
N ARG A 89 -6.75 -9.02 -21.12
CA ARG A 89 -6.30 -10.20 -20.38
C ARG A 89 -6.14 -9.86 -18.91
N TYR A 90 -7.04 -10.37 -18.07
CA TYR A 90 -6.98 -10.12 -16.63
C TYR A 90 -5.93 -11.02 -15.94
N THR A 91 -5.20 -10.43 -15.02
CA THR A 91 -4.24 -11.10 -14.13
C THR A 91 -4.59 -10.75 -12.70
N PHE A 92 -4.99 -11.74 -11.91
CA PHE A 92 -5.36 -11.56 -10.50
C PHE A 92 -4.22 -12.03 -9.61
N THR A 93 -3.80 -11.16 -8.68
CA THR A 93 -2.67 -11.41 -7.78
C THR A 93 -3.09 -11.20 -6.34
N VAL A 94 -2.80 -12.16 -5.47
CA VAL A 94 -2.90 -11.99 -4.01
C VAL A 94 -1.58 -11.43 -3.51
N LEU A 95 -1.62 -10.25 -2.89
CA LEU A 95 -0.44 -9.58 -2.33
C LEU A 95 -0.18 -10.01 -0.88
N ASN A 96 1.11 -10.14 -0.51
CA ASN A 96 1.54 -10.52 0.84
C ASN A 96 1.59 -9.32 1.79
N THR A 97 0.46 -8.65 1.99
CA THR A 97 0.33 -7.59 2.98
C THR A 97 -0.95 -7.77 3.80
N ASP A 98 -0.91 -7.39 5.07
CA ASP A 98 -2.06 -7.40 5.98
C ASP A 98 -2.98 -6.19 5.80
N GLN A 99 -2.55 -5.17 5.08
CA GLN A 99 -3.42 -4.06 4.71
C GLN A 99 -4.67 -4.56 4.02
N ILE A 100 -5.83 -4.04 4.39
CA ILE A 100 -7.10 -4.36 3.74
C ILE A 100 -7.24 -3.50 2.50
N ASN A 101 -6.91 -4.05 1.33
CA ASN A 101 -6.93 -3.32 0.06
C ASN A 101 -7.17 -4.23 -1.15
N ALA A 102 -7.74 -3.63 -2.21
CA ALA A 102 -7.74 -4.15 -3.57
C ALA A 102 -7.61 -2.96 -4.52
N PHE A 103 -6.98 -3.16 -5.66
CA PHE A 103 -6.82 -2.11 -6.68
C PHE A 103 -6.47 -2.71 -8.02
N ALA A 104 -6.62 -1.90 -9.07
CA ALA A 104 -6.30 -2.31 -10.41
C ALA A 104 -5.33 -1.35 -11.10
N LEU A 105 -4.44 -1.91 -11.93
CA LEU A 105 -3.67 -1.16 -12.90
C LEU A 105 -4.30 -1.27 -14.29
N PRO A 106 -4.02 -0.30 -15.17
CA PRO A 106 -4.38 -0.41 -16.58
C PRO A 106 -3.87 -1.72 -17.20
N GLY A 107 -4.54 -2.21 -18.23
CA GLY A 107 -4.11 -3.42 -18.95
C GLY A 107 -4.54 -4.74 -18.31
N GLY A 108 -5.34 -4.72 -17.22
CA GLY A 108 -5.97 -5.94 -16.70
C GLY A 108 -5.32 -6.52 -15.44
N TYR A 109 -4.38 -5.83 -14.81
CA TYR A 109 -3.78 -6.28 -13.55
C TYR A 109 -4.66 -5.89 -12.37
N VAL A 110 -5.12 -6.88 -11.61
CA VAL A 110 -6.00 -6.72 -10.45
C VAL A 110 -5.32 -7.35 -9.24
N TYR A 111 -5.26 -6.60 -8.16
CA TYR A 111 -4.62 -7.00 -6.92
C TYR A 111 -5.64 -7.06 -5.79
N ILE A 112 -5.48 -8.04 -4.93
CA ILE A 112 -6.21 -8.18 -3.68
C ILE A 112 -5.23 -8.60 -2.59
N THR A 113 -5.30 -7.99 -1.43
CA THR A 113 -4.38 -8.28 -0.33
C THR A 113 -4.87 -9.45 0.51
N ARG A 114 -3.95 -10.15 1.20
CA ARG A 114 -4.33 -11.19 2.15
C ARG A 114 -5.12 -10.64 3.34
N GLY A 115 -4.88 -9.38 3.72
CA GLY A 115 -5.68 -8.70 4.75
C GLY A 115 -7.15 -8.60 4.36
N LEU A 116 -7.45 -8.18 3.12
CA LEU A 116 -8.82 -8.12 2.62
C LEU A 116 -9.46 -9.51 2.58
N LEU A 117 -8.73 -10.53 2.11
CA LEU A 117 -9.23 -11.91 2.12
C LEU A 117 -9.52 -12.40 3.53
N GLY A 118 -8.75 -11.97 4.54
CA GLY A 118 -9.03 -12.30 5.95
C GLY A 118 -10.34 -11.72 6.47
N LEU A 119 -10.69 -10.51 6.03
CA LEU A 119 -11.91 -9.81 6.44
C LEU A 119 -13.16 -10.36 5.74
N ALA A 120 -13.12 -10.61 4.43
CA ALA A 120 -14.26 -11.11 3.66
C ALA A 120 -14.82 -12.42 4.23
N ASN A 121 -16.12 -12.65 4.05
CA ASN A 121 -16.86 -13.74 4.69
C ASN A 121 -17.42 -14.78 3.72
N ASN A 122 -17.44 -14.50 2.42
CA ASN A 122 -17.89 -15.43 1.39
C ASN A 122 -17.29 -15.10 0.02
N GLU A 123 -17.43 -16.02 -0.94
CA GLU A 123 -16.90 -15.87 -2.30
C GLU A 123 -17.55 -14.71 -3.06
N ALA A 124 -18.85 -14.44 -2.83
CA ALA A 124 -19.53 -13.35 -3.49
C ALA A 124 -19.01 -11.97 -3.05
N GLU A 125 -18.54 -11.81 -1.81
CA GLU A 125 -17.91 -10.58 -1.34
C GLU A 125 -16.62 -10.28 -2.10
N ILE A 126 -15.72 -11.27 -2.23
CA ILE A 126 -14.49 -11.08 -3.00
C ILE A 126 -14.78 -10.94 -4.51
N ALA A 127 -15.81 -11.62 -5.02
CA ALA A 127 -16.28 -11.43 -6.39
C ALA A 127 -16.77 -9.99 -6.61
N GLY A 128 -17.43 -9.37 -5.61
CA GLY A 128 -17.86 -7.98 -5.62
C GLY A 128 -16.70 -7.02 -5.70
N VAL A 129 -15.70 -7.19 -4.83
CA VAL A 129 -14.48 -6.37 -4.83
C VAL A 129 -13.74 -6.50 -6.16
N LEU A 130 -13.49 -7.73 -6.63
CA LEU A 130 -12.81 -7.96 -7.91
C LEU A 130 -13.64 -7.43 -9.09
N GLY A 131 -14.98 -7.51 -9.02
CA GLY A 131 -15.89 -6.93 -10.00
C GLY A 131 -15.82 -5.40 -10.05
N HIS A 132 -15.67 -4.75 -8.89
CA HIS A 132 -15.44 -3.31 -8.77
C HIS A 132 -14.12 -2.91 -9.46
N GLU A 133 -13.03 -3.62 -9.20
CA GLU A 133 -11.73 -3.37 -9.83
C GLU A 133 -11.77 -3.60 -11.35
N VAL A 134 -12.43 -4.68 -11.78
CA VAL A 134 -12.72 -4.92 -13.20
C VAL A 134 -13.56 -3.78 -13.79
N GLY A 135 -14.49 -3.21 -13.02
CA GLY A 135 -15.27 -2.02 -13.39
C GLY A 135 -14.39 -0.81 -13.69
N HIS A 136 -13.40 -0.52 -12.84
CA HIS A 136 -12.43 0.57 -13.08
C HIS A 136 -11.65 0.39 -14.39
N ILE A 137 -11.22 -0.83 -14.70
CA ILE A 137 -10.51 -1.16 -15.96
C ILE A 137 -11.46 -0.99 -17.16
N ASN A 138 -12.70 -1.49 -17.07
CA ASN A 138 -13.68 -1.42 -18.15
C ASN A 138 -14.15 0.00 -18.44
N ALA A 139 -14.33 0.81 -17.40
CA ALA A 139 -14.65 2.22 -17.55
C ALA A 139 -13.43 3.08 -17.93
N ARG A 140 -12.21 2.53 -17.91
CA ARG A 140 -10.93 3.20 -18.20
C ARG A 140 -10.69 4.39 -17.27
N HIS A 141 -11.01 4.23 -15.97
CA HIS A 141 -10.96 5.31 -14.99
C HIS A 141 -9.55 5.88 -14.80
N THR A 142 -8.51 5.04 -14.85
CA THR A 142 -7.11 5.50 -14.76
C THR A 142 -6.74 6.39 -15.95
N ALA A 143 -7.10 6.01 -17.18
CA ALA A 143 -6.83 6.83 -18.35
C ALA A 143 -7.59 8.17 -18.31
N ALA A 144 -8.85 8.15 -17.83
CA ALA A 144 -9.64 9.37 -17.65
C ALA A 144 -9.00 10.31 -16.61
N ARG A 145 -8.51 9.75 -15.48
CA ARG A 145 -7.82 10.52 -14.43
C ARG A 145 -6.51 11.12 -14.95
N MET A 146 -5.72 10.36 -15.70
CA MET A 146 -4.50 10.88 -16.36
C MET A 146 -4.81 12.03 -17.30
N GLY A 147 -5.91 11.95 -18.07
CA GLY A 147 -6.36 13.04 -18.95
C GLY A 147 -6.78 14.28 -18.19
N GLN A 148 -7.47 14.13 -17.08
CA GLN A 148 -7.84 15.25 -16.19
C GLN A 148 -6.60 15.92 -15.60
N GLN A 149 -5.63 15.14 -15.10
CA GLN A 149 -4.38 15.65 -14.55
C GLN A 149 -3.58 16.42 -15.61
N GLN A 150 -3.48 15.89 -16.82
CA GLN A 150 -2.80 16.57 -17.91
C GLN A 150 -3.48 17.90 -18.28
N MET A 151 -4.82 17.94 -18.27
CA MET A 151 -5.55 19.19 -18.50
C MET A 151 -5.28 20.22 -17.40
N VAL A 152 -5.26 19.80 -16.12
CA VAL A 152 -4.93 20.69 -14.98
C VAL A 152 -3.51 21.24 -15.14
N ASN A 153 -2.55 20.40 -15.52
CA ASN A 153 -1.16 20.80 -15.73
C ASN A 153 -1.03 21.81 -16.89
N VAL A 154 -1.74 21.60 -18.01
CA VAL A 154 -1.76 22.54 -19.14
C VAL A 154 -2.38 23.87 -18.74
N LEU A 155 -3.52 23.86 -18.07
CA LEU A 155 -4.19 25.07 -17.60
C LEU A 155 -3.35 25.81 -16.53
N GLY A 156 -2.71 25.06 -15.62
CA GLY A 156 -1.77 25.61 -14.65
C GLY A 156 -0.59 26.32 -15.34
N THR A 157 0.03 25.67 -16.32
CA THR A 157 1.14 26.25 -17.11
C THR A 157 0.71 27.52 -17.86
N LEU A 158 -0.49 27.51 -18.44
CA LEU A 158 -1.05 28.70 -19.11
C LEU A 158 -1.35 29.83 -18.11
N GLY A 159 -1.85 29.49 -16.91
CA GLY A 159 -2.07 30.45 -15.83
C GLY A 159 -0.77 31.10 -15.36
N VAL A 160 0.31 30.30 -15.26
CA VAL A 160 1.66 30.79 -14.95
C VAL A 160 2.18 31.74 -16.03
N LEU A 161 2.10 31.33 -17.30
CA LEU A 161 2.54 32.17 -18.41
C LEU A 161 1.75 33.49 -18.50
N ALA A 162 0.44 33.45 -18.21
CA ALA A 162 -0.37 34.67 -18.13
C ALA A 162 -0.03 35.52 -16.90
N GLY A 163 0.22 34.89 -15.74
CA GLY A 163 0.60 35.56 -14.48
C GLY A 163 1.98 36.20 -14.57
N THR A 164 2.97 35.54 -15.17
CA THR A 164 4.31 36.11 -15.39
C THR A 164 4.29 37.25 -16.38
N ALA A 165 3.42 37.20 -17.40
CA ALA A 165 3.23 38.28 -18.35
C ALA A 165 2.58 39.53 -17.72
N LEU A 166 1.84 39.37 -16.59
CA LEU A 166 1.15 40.43 -15.85
C LEU A 166 1.89 40.90 -14.57
N GLY A 167 3.08 40.34 -14.26
CA GLY A 167 3.99 40.90 -13.25
C GLY A 167 4.00 40.27 -11.88
N GLY A 168 4.23 38.95 -11.75
CA GLY A 168 4.46 38.34 -10.44
C GLY A 168 5.24 37.05 -10.46
N GLU A 169 6.47 37.03 -9.91
CA GLU A 169 7.34 35.86 -9.74
C GLU A 169 6.75 34.79 -8.77
N THR A 170 5.85 35.17 -7.89
CA THR A 170 5.24 34.29 -6.85
C THR A 170 4.27 33.25 -7.41
N VAL A 171 3.63 33.49 -8.54
CA VAL A 171 2.67 32.57 -9.18
C VAL A 171 3.40 31.43 -9.90
N GLY A 172 4.61 31.68 -10.39
CA GLY A 172 5.45 30.69 -11.06
C GLY A 172 5.91 29.54 -10.16
N GLN A 173 6.19 29.83 -8.89
CA GLN A 173 6.67 28.85 -7.92
C GLN A 173 5.56 27.91 -7.39
N LEU A 174 4.31 28.38 -7.35
CA LEU A 174 3.18 27.53 -6.94
C LEU A 174 2.85 26.45 -7.99
N ALA A 175 3.04 26.74 -9.25
CA ALA A 175 2.68 25.82 -10.34
C ALA A 175 3.74 24.73 -10.59
N THR A 176 5.01 24.98 -10.29
CA THR A 176 6.07 23.98 -10.38
C THR A 176 5.97 22.93 -9.25
N GLY A 177 5.45 23.30 -8.06
CA GLY A 177 5.21 22.37 -6.97
C GLY A 177 4.11 21.32 -7.24
N LEU A 178 3.14 21.66 -8.09
CA LEU A 178 2.04 20.74 -8.46
C LEU A 178 2.43 19.75 -9.58
N ALA A 179 3.50 20.04 -10.33
CA ALA A 179 3.92 19.22 -11.47
C ALA A 179 4.85 18.04 -11.08
N GLN A 180 5.38 18.00 -9.84
CA GLN A 180 6.41 17.02 -9.43
C GLN A 180 5.88 15.81 -8.66
N GLN A 181 4.57 15.61 -8.54
CA GLN A 181 4.00 14.39 -7.92
C GLN A 181 3.80 13.26 -8.95
N GLY A 182 4.85 12.86 -9.63
CA GLY A 182 4.78 11.91 -10.75
C GLY A 182 4.64 10.42 -10.40
N GLY A 183 4.67 10.01 -9.13
CA GLY A 183 4.67 8.59 -8.75
C GLY A 183 3.31 8.02 -8.29
N ALA A 184 2.41 8.86 -7.79
CA ALA A 184 1.16 8.42 -7.15
C ALA A 184 -0.08 8.41 -8.08
N VAL A 185 0.09 8.61 -9.40
CA VAL A 185 -1.05 8.75 -10.33
C VAL A 185 -1.87 7.46 -10.45
N TYR A 186 -1.26 6.29 -10.24
CA TYR A 186 -1.95 4.99 -10.38
C TYR A 186 -2.70 4.58 -9.11
N LEU A 187 -2.17 4.93 -7.95
CA LEU A 187 -2.75 4.61 -6.63
C LEU A 187 -3.53 5.80 -6.01
N GLY A 188 -3.64 6.92 -6.73
CA GLY A 188 -4.39 8.08 -6.26
C GLY A 188 -5.89 7.84 -6.24
N GLN A 189 -6.61 8.65 -5.44
CA GLN A 189 -8.06 8.54 -5.28
C GLN A 189 -8.83 8.71 -6.59
N TYR A 190 -9.82 7.89 -6.81
CA TYR A 190 -10.82 8.08 -7.84
C TYR A 190 -11.85 9.15 -7.39
N SER A 191 -12.50 9.79 -8.36
CA SER A 191 -13.59 10.69 -8.03
C SER A 191 -14.80 9.88 -7.52
N GLN A 192 -15.61 10.49 -6.67
CA GLN A 192 -16.85 9.88 -6.17
C GLN A 192 -17.73 9.33 -7.29
N GLN A 193 -17.80 10.02 -8.44
CA GLN A 193 -18.54 9.56 -9.60
C GLN A 193 -17.95 8.29 -10.21
N GLN A 194 -16.60 8.19 -10.31
CA GLN A 194 -15.92 6.99 -10.80
C GLN A 194 -16.12 5.81 -9.88
N GLU A 195 -16.14 6.06 -8.57
CA GLU A 195 -16.44 5.04 -7.57
C GLU A 195 -17.87 4.50 -7.70
N PHE A 196 -18.86 5.39 -7.84
CA PHE A 196 -20.25 4.98 -8.07
C PHE A 196 -20.42 4.19 -9.37
N GLU A 197 -19.69 4.57 -10.42
CA GLU A 197 -19.68 3.87 -11.69
C GLU A 197 -19.07 2.47 -11.54
N ALA A 198 -17.96 2.33 -10.80
CA ALA A 198 -17.33 1.05 -10.52
C ALA A 198 -18.20 0.14 -9.63
N ASP A 199 -18.88 0.69 -8.62
CA ASP A 199 -19.85 -0.05 -7.80
C ASP A 199 -21.00 -0.61 -8.64
N SER A 200 -21.60 0.24 -9.49
CA SER A 200 -22.70 -0.17 -10.39
C SER A 200 -22.25 -1.26 -11.37
N LEU A 201 -21.03 -1.17 -11.89
CA LEU A 201 -20.44 -2.19 -12.76
C LEU A 201 -20.18 -3.48 -11.99
N GLY A 202 -19.60 -3.40 -10.77
CA GLY A 202 -19.35 -4.54 -9.90
C GLY A 202 -20.62 -5.32 -9.58
N VAL A 203 -21.67 -4.64 -9.13
CA VAL A 203 -23.00 -5.25 -8.88
C VAL A 203 -23.56 -5.91 -10.14
N ARG A 204 -23.44 -5.27 -11.30
CA ARG A 204 -23.88 -5.83 -12.57
C ARG A 204 -23.12 -7.10 -12.95
N TYR A 205 -21.80 -7.12 -12.74
CA TYR A 205 -20.97 -8.29 -13.03
C TYR A 205 -21.26 -9.44 -12.06
N LEU A 206 -21.46 -9.14 -10.76
CA LEU A 206 -21.94 -10.11 -9.78
C LEU A 206 -23.23 -10.79 -10.25
N ALA A 207 -24.25 -9.99 -10.57
CA ALA A 207 -25.55 -10.50 -11.00
C ALA A 207 -25.43 -11.40 -12.25
N ARG A 208 -24.66 -10.97 -13.25
CA ARG A 208 -24.41 -11.74 -14.48
C ARG A 208 -23.61 -13.02 -14.24
N ALA A 209 -22.79 -13.06 -13.17
CA ALA A 209 -22.02 -14.23 -12.76
C ALA A 209 -22.80 -15.12 -11.76
N ASN A 210 -24.07 -14.82 -11.50
CA ASN A 210 -24.95 -15.51 -10.58
C ASN A 210 -24.52 -15.47 -9.10
N TYR A 211 -23.68 -14.51 -8.71
CA TYR A 211 -23.42 -14.20 -7.31
C TYR A 211 -24.53 -13.35 -6.71
N ASP A 212 -24.62 -13.36 -5.37
CA ASP A 212 -25.54 -12.48 -4.66
C ASP A 212 -25.03 -11.02 -4.72
N PRO A 213 -25.76 -10.10 -5.37
CA PRO A 213 -25.37 -8.70 -5.42
C PRO A 213 -25.30 -8.00 -4.06
N GLN A 214 -26.05 -8.50 -3.04
CA GLN A 214 -25.98 -7.99 -1.67
C GLN A 214 -24.60 -8.12 -1.05
N ALA A 215 -23.77 -9.06 -1.54
CA ALA A 215 -22.43 -9.28 -1.06
C ALA A 215 -21.54 -8.03 -1.16
N MET A 216 -21.77 -7.14 -2.14
CA MET A 216 -21.07 -5.86 -2.23
C MET A 216 -21.36 -4.97 -1.01
N ALA A 217 -22.61 -4.90 -0.58
CA ALA A 217 -23.01 -4.11 0.58
C ALA A 217 -22.52 -4.75 1.88
N THR A 218 -22.58 -6.07 2.02
CA THR A 218 -22.09 -6.77 3.24
C THR A 218 -20.59 -6.63 3.40
N PHE A 219 -19.81 -6.62 2.31
CA PHE A 219 -18.39 -6.36 2.38
C PHE A 219 -18.07 -4.93 2.81
N LEU A 220 -18.78 -3.91 2.27
CA LEU A 220 -18.62 -2.52 2.69
C LEU A 220 -18.95 -2.32 4.17
N ASP A 221 -19.96 -3.01 4.69
CA ASP A 221 -20.28 -3.01 6.12
C ASP A 221 -19.19 -3.70 6.97
N SER A 222 -18.64 -4.82 6.51
CA SER A 222 -17.50 -5.48 7.17
C SER A 222 -16.28 -4.57 7.25
N LEU A 223 -16.00 -3.84 6.18
CA LEU A 223 -14.89 -2.88 6.12
C LEU A 223 -15.12 -1.69 7.09
N ASP A 224 -16.37 -1.25 7.23
CA ASP A 224 -16.73 -0.19 8.18
C ASP A 224 -16.52 -0.63 9.63
N ASN A 225 -17.00 -1.82 9.96
CA ASN A 225 -16.84 -2.39 11.29
C ASN A 225 -15.37 -2.59 11.67
N ASP A 226 -14.53 -3.03 10.73
CA ASP A 226 -13.08 -3.18 10.91
C ASP A 226 -12.41 -1.83 11.18
N THR A 227 -12.69 -0.84 10.33
CA THR A 227 -12.15 0.52 10.47
C THR A 227 -12.52 1.15 11.82
N HIS A 228 -13.76 0.96 12.28
CA HIS A 228 -14.20 1.44 13.59
C HIS A 228 -13.50 0.74 14.75
N LEU A 229 -13.31 -0.58 14.66
CA LEU A 229 -12.59 -1.33 15.68
C LEU A 229 -11.14 -0.88 15.79
N GLU A 230 -10.43 -0.75 14.66
CA GLU A 230 -9.03 -0.32 14.66
C GLU A 230 -8.87 1.11 15.21
N ALA A 231 -9.76 2.04 14.83
CA ALA A 231 -9.76 3.38 15.38
C ALA A 231 -10.00 3.41 16.90
N GLN A 232 -10.89 2.56 17.37
CA GLN A 232 -11.15 2.41 18.81
C GLN A 232 -9.92 1.86 19.55
N LEU A 233 -9.24 0.86 18.98
CA LEU A 233 -8.03 0.26 19.56
C LEU A 233 -6.85 1.25 19.56
N ALA A 234 -6.74 2.06 18.52
CA ALA A 234 -5.73 3.12 18.42
C ALA A 234 -6.01 4.32 19.36
N GLY A 235 -7.16 4.36 20.01
CA GLY A 235 -7.57 5.48 20.88
C GLY A 235 -7.80 6.79 20.13
N ASN A 236 -7.98 6.75 18.82
CA ASN A 236 -8.11 7.89 17.95
C ASN A 236 -9.25 7.71 16.95
N ALA A 237 -10.43 8.20 17.28
CA ALA A 237 -11.60 8.12 16.39
C ALA A 237 -11.37 8.80 15.02
N ALA A 238 -10.47 9.79 14.94
CA ALA A 238 -10.09 10.44 13.67
C ALA A 238 -9.22 9.53 12.78
N ALA A 239 -8.62 8.48 13.33
CA ALA A 239 -7.86 7.50 12.53
C ALA A 239 -8.78 6.58 11.71
N ALA A 240 -10.08 6.49 12.03
CA ALA A 240 -11.03 5.67 11.27
C ALA A 240 -11.10 6.04 9.79
N ASP A 241 -10.82 7.31 9.45
CA ASP A 241 -10.84 7.81 8.08
C ASP A 241 -9.49 7.64 7.34
N ALA A 242 -8.46 7.12 8.02
CA ALA A 242 -7.08 7.12 7.51
C ALA A 242 -6.65 5.80 6.84
N TYR A 243 -7.49 4.76 6.84
CA TYR A 243 -7.09 3.42 6.37
C TYR A 243 -7.13 3.23 4.86
N SER A 244 -6.29 2.32 4.36
CA SER A 244 -5.80 2.23 2.98
C SER A 244 -6.88 2.11 1.90
N MET A 245 -7.92 1.31 2.11
CA MET A 245 -9.00 1.18 1.13
C MET A 245 -9.88 2.44 1.06
N THR A 246 -9.97 3.21 2.15
CA THR A 246 -10.66 4.50 2.16
C THR A 246 -9.84 5.60 1.48
N GLN A 247 -8.52 5.45 1.36
CA GLN A 247 -7.68 6.42 0.65
C GLN A 247 -7.76 6.27 -0.87
N SER A 248 -7.74 5.04 -1.41
CA SER A 248 -7.88 4.81 -2.85
C SER A 248 -9.34 4.89 -3.33
N HIS A 249 -10.29 4.48 -2.49
CA HIS A 249 -11.73 4.41 -2.77
C HIS A 249 -12.53 5.17 -1.70
N PRO A 250 -12.70 6.50 -1.83
CA PRO A 250 -13.35 7.31 -0.81
C PRO A 250 -14.73 6.78 -0.41
N ARG A 251 -14.92 6.49 0.89
CA ARG A 251 -16.19 6.03 1.44
C ARG A 251 -17.10 7.23 1.70
N THR A 252 -18.34 7.13 1.24
CA THR A 252 -19.38 8.05 1.63
C THR A 252 -20.62 7.25 2.05
N PRO A 253 -21.44 7.74 2.97
CA PRO A 253 -22.74 7.11 3.31
C PRO A 253 -23.58 6.83 2.06
N ASP A 254 -23.53 7.71 1.07
CA ASP A 254 -24.26 7.58 -0.20
C ASP A 254 -23.83 6.34 -0.99
N ARG A 255 -22.55 5.97 -0.94
CA ARG A 255 -22.00 4.82 -1.64
C ARG A 255 -22.56 3.51 -1.12
N VAL A 256 -22.59 3.35 0.22
CA VAL A 256 -23.17 2.15 0.87
C VAL A 256 -24.67 2.05 0.58
N GLN A 257 -25.41 3.14 0.71
CA GLN A 257 -26.85 3.17 0.41
C GLN A 257 -27.15 2.84 -1.06
N ARG A 258 -26.32 3.36 -1.96
CA ARG A 258 -26.45 3.07 -3.38
C ARG A 258 -26.13 1.61 -3.70
N ALA A 259 -25.06 1.04 -3.15
CA ALA A 259 -24.72 -0.37 -3.32
C ALA A 259 -25.86 -1.27 -2.83
N ILE A 260 -26.49 -0.95 -1.68
CA ILE A 260 -27.66 -1.65 -1.16
C ILE A 260 -28.84 -1.55 -2.13
N ALA A 261 -29.12 -0.35 -2.68
CA ALA A 261 -30.24 -0.16 -3.62
C ALA A 261 -30.00 -0.91 -4.94
N GLU A 262 -28.79 -0.91 -5.47
CA GLU A 262 -28.41 -1.63 -6.69
C GLU A 262 -28.37 -3.15 -6.48
N ALA A 263 -28.02 -3.61 -5.28
CA ALA A 263 -28.06 -5.02 -4.91
C ALA A 263 -29.48 -5.64 -4.95
N ASN A 264 -30.53 -4.84 -5.05
CA ASN A 264 -31.89 -5.32 -5.29
C ASN A 264 -32.14 -5.86 -6.72
N VAL A 265 -31.10 -6.01 -7.54
CA VAL A 265 -31.20 -6.67 -8.85
C VAL A 265 -31.56 -8.14 -8.65
N PRO A 266 -32.71 -8.60 -9.20
CA PRO A 266 -33.15 -9.98 -9.01
C PRO A 266 -32.19 -10.96 -9.70
N VAL A 267 -31.63 -11.88 -8.92
CA VAL A 267 -30.85 -13.00 -9.43
C VAL A 267 -31.53 -14.29 -9.02
N ALA A 268 -31.76 -15.19 -9.94
CA ALA A 268 -32.38 -16.47 -9.63
C ALA A 268 -31.37 -17.39 -8.91
N ASN A 269 -31.67 -17.76 -7.68
CA ASN A 269 -30.79 -18.61 -6.83
C ASN A 269 -29.34 -18.09 -6.75
N PRO A 270 -29.12 -16.86 -6.22
CA PRO A 270 -27.79 -16.28 -6.13
C PRO A 270 -26.91 -17.12 -5.18
N VAL A 271 -25.63 -17.22 -5.52
CA VAL A 271 -24.67 -17.98 -4.71
C VAL A 271 -23.82 -17.05 -3.86
N LEU A 272 -23.54 -17.46 -2.63
CA LEU A 272 -22.56 -16.86 -1.73
C LEU A 272 -21.28 -17.68 -1.67
N ASN A 273 -21.37 -19.01 -1.83
CA ASN A 273 -20.27 -19.97 -1.71
C ASN A 273 -19.43 -19.78 -0.43
N ARG A 274 -20.10 -19.51 0.71
CA ARG A 274 -19.48 -19.16 1.99
C ARG A 274 -18.52 -20.23 2.48
N ASP A 275 -18.99 -21.46 2.58
CA ASP A 275 -18.18 -22.54 3.17
C ASP A 275 -16.97 -22.87 2.29
N ARG A 276 -17.12 -22.84 0.98
CA ARG A 276 -16.01 -22.99 0.02
C ARG A 276 -14.97 -21.91 0.21
N TYR A 277 -15.40 -20.67 0.39
CA TYR A 277 -14.51 -19.55 0.65
C TYR A 277 -13.74 -19.71 1.96
N LEU A 278 -14.46 -19.99 3.04
CA LEU A 278 -13.85 -20.18 4.36
C LEU A 278 -12.80 -21.31 4.34
N GLN A 279 -13.09 -22.43 3.68
CA GLN A 279 -12.12 -23.52 3.49
C GLN A 279 -10.89 -23.06 2.68
N ALA A 280 -11.06 -22.20 1.69
CA ALA A 280 -9.95 -21.69 0.88
C ALA A 280 -9.00 -20.80 1.69
N ILE A 281 -9.52 -20.03 2.65
CA ILE A 281 -8.71 -19.13 3.50
C ILE A 281 -8.26 -19.76 4.83
N ASP A 282 -8.67 -20.97 5.16
CA ASP A 282 -8.21 -21.65 6.38
C ASP A 282 -6.69 -21.76 6.41
N GLY A 283 -6.05 -21.31 7.48
CA GLY A 283 -4.59 -21.18 7.61
C GLY A 283 -4.00 -19.92 7.00
N LEU A 284 -4.81 -18.97 6.50
CA LEU A 284 -4.32 -17.68 5.98
C LEU A 284 -3.59 -16.90 7.08
N LEU A 285 -2.41 -16.37 6.76
CA LEU A 285 -1.67 -15.49 7.65
C LEU A 285 -2.50 -14.22 7.94
N TRP A 286 -2.64 -13.90 9.24
CA TRP A 286 -3.37 -12.74 9.72
C TRP A 286 -2.43 -11.75 10.42
N GLY A 287 -2.62 -10.45 10.20
CA GLY A 287 -1.75 -9.40 10.74
C GLY A 287 -0.36 -9.39 10.11
N PRO A 288 0.63 -8.73 10.73
CA PRO A 288 1.99 -8.64 10.23
C PRO A 288 2.63 -10.02 10.00
N ASP A 289 3.49 -10.12 9.00
CA ASP A 289 4.31 -11.31 8.77
C ASP A 289 5.61 -11.23 9.59
N PRO A 290 5.80 -12.08 10.62
CA PRO A 290 7.01 -12.03 11.43
C PRO A 290 8.29 -12.35 10.64
N SER A 291 8.19 -12.96 9.47
CA SER A 291 9.34 -13.19 8.59
C SER A 291 9.86 -11.90 7.94
N GLU A 292 9.03 -10.86 7.88
CA GLU A 292 9.39 -9.53 7.40
C GLU A 292 9.72 -8.56 8.56
N GLY A 293 9.53 -9.01 9.80
CA GLY A 293 9.72 -8.20 10.99
C GLY A 293 8.41 -7.65 11.57
N VAL A 294 8.46 -7.22 12.81
CA VAL A 294 7.30 -6.71 13.57
C VAL A 294 7.65 -5.38 14.22
N VAL A 295 6.73 -4.45 14.19
CA VAL A 295 6.81 -3.19 14.94
C VAL A 295 6.04 -3.33 16.24
N ASP A 296 6.73 -3.11 17.38
CA ASP A 296 6.14 -3.08 18.72
C ASP A 296 6.47 -1.72 19.35
N GLY A 297 5.50 -0.83 19.31
CA GLY A 297 5.69 0.57 19.68
C GLY A 297 6.76 1.26 18.82
N ARG A 298 7.86 1.65 19.44
CA ARG A 298 9.02 2.24 18.71
C ARG A 298 10.14 1.23 18.43
N THR A 299 9.95 -0.04 18.75
CA THR A 299 10.94 -1.10 18.52
C THR A 299 10.58 -1.87 17.25
N PHE A 300 11.55 -1.99 16.35
CA PHE A 300 11.49 -2.95 15.26
C PHE A 300 12.18 -4.25 15.70
N ILE A 301 11.52 -5.37 15.50
CA ILE A 301 11.98 -6.71 15.83
C ILE A 301 11.91 -7.57 14.58
N HIS A 302 13.02 -8.24 14.23
CA HIS A 302 13.00 -9.23 13.15
C HIS A 302 13.27 -10.62 13.74
N PRO A 303 12.23 -11.41 14.03
CA PRO A 303 12.36 -12.71 14.68
C PRO A 303 13.25 -13.69 13.91
N GLY A 304 13.10 -13.77 12.60
CA GLY A 304 13.86 -14.66 11.72
C GLY A 304 15.36 -14.36 11.69
N MET A 305 15.73 -13.08 11.53
CA MET A 305 17.13 -12.64 11.54
C MET A 305 17.67 -12.40 12.95
N ARG A 306 16.84 -12.50 13.98
CA ARG A 306 17.17 -12.38 15.41
C ARG A 306 17.85 -11.07 15.78
N PHE A 307 17.30 -9.95 15.33
CA PHE A 307 17.73 -8.62 15.75
C PHE A 307 16.56 -7.72 16.10
N ALA A 308 16.86 -6.65 16.84
CA ALA A 308 15.92 -5.58 17.12
C ALA A 308 16.66 -4.25 17.24
N PHE A 309 15.97 -3.14 16.99
CA PHE A 309 16.44 -1.80 17.30
C PHE A 309 15.26 -0.91 17.73
N ASP A 310 15.58 0.19 18.40
CA ASP A 310 14.58 1.15 18.86
C ASP A 310 14.67 2.42 17.99
N ALA A 311 13.57 2.87 17.40
CA ALA A 311 13.50 4.16 16.72
C ALA A 311 13.75 5.33 17.69
N PRO A 312 14.11 6.51 17.23
CA PRO A 312 14.19 7.71 18.06
C PRO A 312 12.84 7.96 18.78
N LYS A 313 12.87 8.63 19.92
CA LYS A 313 11.65 8.94 20.67
C LYS A 313 10.70 9.80 19.85
N GLY A 314 9.41 9.52 19.97
CA GLY A 314 8.38 10.24 19.22
C GLY A 314 8.24 9.81 17.75
N PHE A 315 9.01 8.80 17.30
CA PHE A 315 8.86 8.25 15.97
C PHE A 315 7.80 7.14 15.94
N THR A 316 6.99 7.16 14.90
CA THR A 316 6.13 6.06 14.47
C THR A 316 6.86 5.31 13.36
N LEU A 317 6.97 3.98 13.52
CA LEU A 317 7.58 3.10 12.52
C LEU A 317 6.54 2.54 11.57
N ASN A 318 6.93 2.38 10.32
CA ASN A 318 6.22 1.64 9.29
C ASN A 318 7.17 0.60 8.71
N ASN A 319 6.77 -0.68 8.75
CA ASN A 319 7.52 -1.78 8.16
C ASN A 319 7.02 -2.02 6.74
N ALA A 320 7.86 -1.73 5.76
CA ALA A 320 7.60 -2.02 4.36
C ALA A 320 8.57 -3.13 3.89
N PRO A 321 8.27 -3.83 2.79
CA PRO A 321 9.06 -4.98 2.35
C PRO A 321 10.53 -4.70 2.08
N ASP A 322 10.88 -3.48 1.69
CA ASP A 322 12.24 -3.08 1.31
C ASP A 322 12.96 -2.24 2.36
N ALA A 323 12.22 -1.66 3.31
CA ALA A 323 12.79 -0.82 4.36
C ALA A 323 11.82 -0.65 5.54
N VAL A 324 12.37 -0.45 6.72
CA VAL A 324 11.63 0.11 7.85
C VAL A 324 11.80 1.63 7.81
N THR A 325 10.70 2.34 7.65
CA THR A 325 10.69 3.80 7.70
C THR A 325 10.13 4.29 9.04
N GLY A 326 10.50 5.49 9.42
CA GLY A 326 9.97 6.10 10.64
C GLY A 326 9.79 7.60 10.46
N GLN A 327 8.73 8.13 11.06
CA GLN A 327 8.41 9.54 11.03
C GLN A 327 8.23 10.09 12.45
N GLY A 328 8.95 11.19 12.74
CA GLY A 328 8.76 12.05 13.90
C GLY A 328 8.23 13.42 13.48
N ASP A 329 8.07 14.37 14.44
CA ASP A 329 7.47 15.69 14.19
C ASP A 329 8.13 16.48 13.05
N ASN A 330 9.45 16.46 12.95
CA ASN A 330 10.22 17.14 11.88
C ASN A 330 11.44 16.32 11.47
N ALA A 331 11.33 14.99 11.52
CA ALA A 331 12.45 14.12 11.18
C ALA A 331 11.93 12.81 10.61
N VAL A 332 12.77 12.18 9.81
CA VAL A 332 12.48 10.89 9.18
C VAL A 332 13.62 9.93 9.42
N MET A 333 13.34 8.65 9.40
CA MET A 333 14.34 7.60 9.38
C MET A 333 14.03 6.54 8.34
N GLN A 334 15.07 5.87 7.88
CA GLN A 334 15.00 4.66 7.09
C GLN A 334 16.03 3.67 7.62
N PHE A 335 15.62 2.42 7.74
CA PHE A 335 16.49 1.28 8.00
C PHE A 335 16.30 0.26 6.88
N ASP A 336 17.41 -0.20 6.31
CA ASP A 336 17.41 -1.21 5.25
C ASP A 336 18.71 -2.04 5.28
N LEU A 337 18.86 -2.93 4.30
CA LEU A 337 20.07 -3.72 4.07
C LEU A 337 20.85 -3.18 2.86
N ALA A 338 22.16 -3.24 2.94
CA ALA A 338 22.99 -2.98 1.77
C ALA A 338 22.72 -4.02 0.67
N PRO A 339 22.32 -3.61 -0.55
CA PRO A 339 22.00 -4.55 -1.65
C PRO A 339 23.18 -5.45 -2.03
N THR A 340 24.39 -4.90 -1.87
CA THR A 340 25.65 -5.63 -2.03
C THR A 340 26.52 -5.27 -0.82
N PRO A 341 26.68 -6.20 0.13
CA PRO A 341 27.49 -5.95 1.31
C PRO A 341 28.94 -5.65 0.93
N PRO A 342 29.54 -4.56 1.42
CA PRO A 342 30.94 -4.24 1.13
C PRO A 342 31.88 -5.24 1.82
N SER A 343 32.89 -5.70 1.11
CA SER A 343 33.93 -6.59 1.65
C SER A 343 35.03 -5.81 2.42
N GLY A 344 35.16 -4.51 2.16
CA GLY A 344 36.15 -3.60 2.80
C GLY A 344 35.61 -2.93 4.06
N ALA A 345 36.36 -1.95 4.57
CA ALA A 345 35.98 -1.17 5.74
C ALA A 345 34.65 -0.41 5.51
N LEU A 346 33.83 -0.34 6.53
CA LEU A 346 32.56 0.40 6.43
C LEU A 346 32.74 1.90 6.30
N THR A 347 33.91 2.45 6.73
CA THR A 347 34.25 3.85 6.48
C THR A 347 34.40 4.15 4.98
N ASP A 348 35.03 3.26 4.23
CA ASP A 348 35.19 3.42 2.78
C ASP A 348 33.82 3.28 2.06
N TYR A 349 33.01 2.33 2.53
CA TYR A 349 31.64 2.16 2.04
C TYR A 349 30.78 3.41 2.25
N LEU A 350 30.85 4.02 3.44
CA LEU A 350 30.17 5.28 3.69
C LEU A 350 30.71 6.41 2.80
N ALA A 351 32.04 6.53 2.70
CA ALA A 351 32.67 7.64 1.99
C ALA A 351 32.32 7.70 0.50
N SER A 352 32.12 6.55 -0.15
CA SER A 352 31.96 6.49 -1.62
C SER A 352 31.05 5.37 -2.14
N GLY A 353 30.71 4.37 -1.35
CA GLY A 353 29.99 3.18 -1.79
C GLY A 353 28.48 3.26 -1.61
N TRP A 354 27.99 3.87 -0.54
CA TRP A 354 26.56 3.91 -0.24
C TRP A 354 25.81 4.96 -1.08
N LEU A 355 26.31 6.21 -1.08
CA LEU A 355 25.74 7.34 -1.82
C LEU A 355 26.83 7.94 -2.72
N PRO A 356 27.12 7.35 -3.89
CA PRO A 356 28.31 7.69 -4.68
C PRO A 356 28.32 9.13 -5.19
N ASN A 357 27.15 9.78 -5.26
CA ASN A 357 27.02 11.18 -5.72
C ASN A 357 26.90 12.19 -4.57
N ALA A 358 26.97 11.74 -3.31
CA ALA A 358 26.85 12.60 -2.15
C ALA A 358 28.22 12.81 -1.49
N LYS A 359 28.49 14.05 -1.06
CA LYS A 359 29.65 14.33 -0.22
C LYS A 359 29.36 13.91 1.21
N ILE A 360 30.05 12.88 1.71
CA ILE A 360 29.92 12.43 3.09
C ILE A 360 31.04 13.08 3.93
N GLU A 361 30.65 13.77 4.98
CA GLU A 361 31.54 14.47 5.90
C GLU A 361 31.59 13.73 7.24
N ASN A 362 32.65 13.97 8.01
CA ASN A 362 32.83 13.42 9.36
C ASN A 362 32.69 11.89 9.41
N VAL A 363 33.23 11.20 8.41
CA VAL A 363 33.23 9.73 8.41
C VAL A 363 34.12 9.22 9.55
N GLN A 364 33.52 8.37 10.41
CA GLN A 364 34.18 7.82 11.58
C GLN A 364 33.84 6.34 11.76
N SER A 365 34.82 5.56 12.20
CA SER A 365 34.61 4.21 12.69
C SER A 365 33.97 4.25 14.08
N LEU A 366 33.03 3.35 14.33
CA LEU A 366 32.43 3.13 15.66
C LEU A 366 32.11 1.64 15.86
N GLN A 367 31.65 1.29 17.03
CA GLN A 367 31.14 -0.05 17.33
C GLN A 367 29.70 0.04 17.82
N VAL A 368 28.86 -0.91 17.36
CA VAL A 368 27.50 -1.09 17.83
C VAL A 368 27.39 -2.50 18.40
N ASN A 369 27.29 -2.60 19.73
CA ASN A 369 27.20 -3.88 20.44
C ASN A 369 28.24 -4.91 19.99
N GLY A 370 29.51 -4.45 19.88
CA GLY A 370 30.68 -5.28 19.50
C GLY A 370 30.80 -5.54 17.99
N LYS A 371 29.92 -5.00 17.15
CA LYS A 371 29.97 -5.13 15.69
C LYS A 371 30.69 -3.92 15.08
N GLU A 372 31.46 -4.16 13.98
CA GLU A 372 32.03 -3.10 13.17
C GLU A 372 30.90 -2.17 12.67
N ALA A 373 31.09 -0.88 12.82
CA ALA A 373 30.19 0.12 12.30
C ALA A 373 30.94 1.38 11.85
N ALA A 374 30.29 2.18 11.02
CA ALA A 374 30.78 3.49 10.61
C ALA A 374 29.61 4.48 10.55
N THR A 375 29.91 5.75 10.76
CA THR A 375 28.95 6.85 10.67
C THR A 375 29.50 8.01 9.87
N GLY A 376 28.63 8.81 9.29
CA GLY A 376 28.99 10.02 8.54
C GLY A 376 27.79 10.96 8.43
N LEU A 377 28.07 12.16 7.97
CA LEU A 377 27.06 13.21 7.75
C LEU A 377 26.99 13.60 6.28
N THR A 378 25.80 13.90 5.81
CA THR A 378 25.60 14.49 4.48
C THR A 378 24.41 15.45 4.49
N LYS A 379 24.12 16.03 3.34
CA LYS A 379 22.97 16.89 3.12
C LYS A 379 22.16 16.34 1.95
N GLY A 380 20.86 16.51 2.01
CA GLY A 380 19.96 16.07 0.96
C GLY A 380 18.71 16.94 0.89
N VAL A 381 17.78 16.51 0.07
CA VAL A 381 16.46 17.14 -0.06
C VAL A 381 15.41 16.05 0.08
N VAL A 382 14.40 16.28 0.92
CA VAL A 382 13.21 15.41 1.02
C VAL A 382 12.01 16.23 0.56
N GLY A 383 11.42 15.84 -0.56
CA GLY A 383 10.49 16.69 -1.29
C GLY A 383 11.18 18.00 -1.73
N ASN A 384 10.71 19.14 -1.23
CA ASN A 384 11.33 20.46 -1.47
C ASN A 384 12.11 21.00 -0.26
N THR A 385 12.33 20.19 0.77
CA THR A 385 12.94 20.62 2.03
C THR A 385 14.37 20.13 2.13
N ALA A 386 15.32 21.06 2.31
CA ALA A 386 16.71 20.70 2.60
C ALA A 386 16.80 20.01 3.96
N VAL A 387 17.53 18.91 4.03
CA VAL A 387 17.76 18.12 5.25
C VAL A 387 19.25 17.88 5.48
N ALA A 388 19.64 17.89 6.74
CA ALA A 388 20.89 17.28 7.17
C ALA A 388 20.63 15.80 7.46
N VAL A 389 21.57 14.93 7.13
CA VAL A 389 21.39 13.48 7.17
C VAL A 389 22.52 12.84 7.95
N ARG A 390 22.17 11.99 8.92
CA ARG A 390 23.07 11.05 9.60
C ARG A 390 22.97 9.70 8.90
N LEU A 391 24.12 9.13 8.53
CA LEU A 391 24.25 7.78 8.02
C LEU A 391 24.96 6.90 9.05
N VAL A 392 24.48 5.68 9.26
CA VAL A 392 25.16 4.67 10.07
C VAL A 392 25.06 3.33 9.36
N ALA A 393 26.20 2.69 9.11
CA ALA A 393 26.29 1.32 8.61
C ALA A 393 26.81 0.40 9.70
N VAL A 394 26.21 -0.78 9.86
CA VAL A 394 26.59 -1.78 10.87
C VAL A 394 26.76 -3.14 10.21
N ARG A 395 27.92 -3.77 10.32
CA ARG A 395 28.16 -5.11 9.80
C ARG A 395 27.57 -6.17 10.72
N GLN A 396 26.50 -6.80 10.27
CA GLN A 396 25.89 -7.91 11.01
C GLN A 396 26.75 -9.19 10.90
N ASP A 397 27.15 -9.53 9.68
CA ASP A 397 28.02 -10.65 9.32
C ASP A 397 28.71 -10.38 7.96
N ALA A 398 29.39 -11.38 7.39
CA ALA A 398 30.12 -11.22 6.12
C ALA A 398 29.21 -10.85 4.93
N ASN A 399 27.94 -11.23 5.00
CA ASN A 399 26.96 -11.09 3.91
C ASN A 399 25.86 -10.05 4.20
N THR A 400 25.90 -9.41 5.37
CA THR A 400 24.81 -8.54 5.82
C THR A 400 25.36 -7.26 6.42
N VAL A 401 25.00 -6.12 5.85
CA VAL A 401 25.26 -4.80 6.40
C VAL A 401 23.94 -4.06 6.55
N PHE A 402 23.61 -3.71 7.78
CA PHE A 402 22.47 -2.86 8.13
C PHE A 402 22.80 -1.40 7.90
N ARG A 403 21.83 -0.64 7.40
CA ARG A 403 21.98 0.77 7.12
C ARG A 403 20.88 1.57 7.80
N PHE A 404 21.27 2.62 8.50
CA PHE A 404 20.36 3.61 9.07
C PHE A 404 20.61 4.96 8.43
N MET A 405 19.56 5.60 7.99
CA MET A 405 19.55 6.97 7.50
C MET A 405 18.55 7.77 8.34
N PHE A 406 18.98 8.90 8.87
CA PHE A 406 18.13 9.82 9.63
C PHE A 406 18.23 11.20 9.02
N GLY A 407 17.10 11.83 8.75
CA GLY A 407 17.03 13.16 8.15
C GLY A 407 16.20 14.13 8.98
N ALA A 408 16.71 15.35 9.13
CA ALA A 408 15.97 16.45 9.75
C ALA A 408 16.35 17.79 9.12
N PRO A 409 15.48 18.83 9.18
CA PRO A 409 15.86 20.17 8.77
C PRO A 409 17.14 20.65 9.49
N PRO A 410 18.04 21.39 8.81
CA PRO A 410 19.35 21.75 9.36
C PRO A 410 19.29 22.47 10.71
N GLN A 411 18.22 23.25 10.96
CA GLN A 411 18.02 24.00 12.21
C GLN A 411 17.69 23.11 13.41
N SER A 412 17.04 21.95 13.20
CA SER A 412 16.68 20.99 14.26
C SER A 412 17.63 19.81 14.35
N PHE A 413 18.44 19.57 13.34
CA PHE A 413 19.29 18.38 13.21
C PHE A 413 20.21 18.18 14.42
N ASN A 414 20.94 19.23 14.84
CA ASN A 414 21.88 19.13 15.95
C ASN A 414 21.24 18.72 17.28
N ALA A 415 19.98 19.08 17.50
CA ALA A 415 19.23 18.68 18.70
C ALA A 415 18.79 17.21 18.67
N LEU A 416 18.70 16.60 17.47
CA LEU A 416 18.22 15.22 17.24
C LEU A 416 19.37 14.24 16.99
N ASP A 417 20.54 14.71 16.61
CA ASP A 417 21.64 13.87 16.13
C ASP A 417 22.13 12.83 17.16
N ASP A 418 22.19 13.19 18.44
CA ASP A 418 22.53 12.24 19.50
C ASP A 418 21.46 11.14 19.65
N GLU A 419 20.18 11.47 19.45
CA GLU A 419 19.09 10.51 19.48
C GLU A 419 19.11 9.59 18.25
N PHE A 420 19.44 10.11 17.07
CA PHE A 420 19.64 9.31 15.85
C PHE A 420 20.77 8.29 16.05
N LEU A 421 21.87 8.73 16.60
CA LEU A 421 23.00 7.85 16.88
C LEU A 421 22.67 6.82 17.99
N ALA A 422 21.90 7.21 19.00
CA ALA A 422 21.42 6.30 20.04
C ALA A 422 20.47 5.23 19.46
N SER A 423 19.59 5.61 18.54
CA SER A 423 18.72 4.67 17.80
C SER A 423 19.55 3.63 17.05
N ALA A 424 20.52 4.03 16.22
CA ALA A 424 21.37 3.07 15.52
C ALA A 424 22.19 2.19 16.49
N LYS A 425 22.67 2.73 17.61
CA LYS A 425 23.39 1.99 18.67
C LYS A 425 22.49 1.04 19.47
N SER A 426 21.17 1.19 19.41
CA SER A 426 20.23 0.29 20.05
C SER A 426 20.08 -1.05 19.31
N LEU A 427 20.64 -1.17 18.10
CA LEU A 427 20.65 -2.41 17.33
C LEU A 427 21.30 -3.53 18.14
N ARG A 428 20.58 -4.60 18.39
CA ARG A 428 20.95 -5.72 19.26
C ARG A 428 20.47 -7.06 18.69
N SER A 429 21.20 -8.11 19.02
CA SER A 429 20.71 -9.46 18.79
C SER A 429 19.65 -9.83 19.83
N ILE A 430 18.65 -10.62 19.43
CA ILE A 430 17.62 -11.17 20.32
C ILE A 430 17.75 -12.69 20.42
N THR A 431 17.37 -13.23 21.57
CA THR A 431 17.37 -14.68 21.81
C THR A 431 16.23 -15.37 21.06
N ALA A 432 16.29 -16.71 20.95
CA ALA A 432 15.20 -17.49 20.39
C ALA A 432 13.89 -17.30 21.18
N ASP A 433 13.97 -17.22 22.51
CA ASP A 433 12.80 -16.98 23.38
C ASP A 433 12.19 -15.59 23.15
N GLN A 434 13.03 -14.57 22.91
CA GLN A 434 12.55 -13.24 22.58
C GLN A 434 11.88 -13.21 21.19
N ALA A 435 12.48 -13.88 20.20
CA ALA A 435 11.90 -14.02 18.87
C ALA A 435 10.57 -14.79 18.91
N GLY A 436 10.48 -15.83 19.73
CA GLY A 436 9.26 -16.63 19.91
C GLY A 436 8.07 -15.90 20.53
N ARG A 437 8.26 -14.68 21.04
CA ARG A 437 7.15 -13.83 21.52
C ARG A 437 6.35 -13.17 20.41
N TYR A 438 6.83 -13.27 19.16
CA TYR A 438 6.19 -12.70 17.97
C TYR A 438 5.84 -13.83 16.98
N PRO A 439 4.89 -14.71 17.34
CA PRO A 439 4.47 -15.81 16.46
C PRO A 439 3.66 -15.28 15.29
N ALA A 440 3.62 -16.05 14.22
CA ALA A 440 2.68 -15.79 13.14
C ALA A 440 1.25 -16.09 13.63
N HIS A 441 0.32 -15.20 13.38
CA HIS A 441 -1.11 -15.45 13.63
C HIS A 441 -1.79 -15.91 12.34
N ARG A 442 -2.75 -16.82 12.46
CA ARG A 442 -3.47 -17.38 11.31
C ARG A 442 -4.97 -17.45 11.56
N ILE A 443 -5.71 -17.24 10.50
CA ILE A 443 -7.14 -17.53 10.48
C ILE A 443 -7.32 -19.04 10.44
N HIS A 444 -8.03 -19.60 11.43
CA HIS A 444 -8.51 -20.96 11.39
C HIS A 444 -10.03 -21.00 11.32
N VAL A 445 -10.53 -21.82 10.42
CA VAL A 445 -11.97 -22.04 10.25
C VAL A 445 -12.40 -23.21 11.09
N VAL A 446 -13.31 -22.96 12.01
CA VAL A 446 -13.82 -23.99 12.93
C VAL A 446 -15.32 -24.16 12.75
N THR A 447 -15.78 -25.40 12.96
CA THR A 447 -17.21 -25.71 13.00
C THR A 447 -17.74 -25.49 14.41
N VAL A 448 -18.75 -24.66 14.56
CA VAL A 448 -19.45 -24.45 15.84
C VAL A 448 -20.08 -25.75 16.32
N GLN A 449 -19.75 -26.17 17.55
CA GLN A 449 -20.30 -27.36 18.18
C GLN A 449 -21.52 -27.02 19.02
N PRO A 450 -22.41 -28.01 19.33
CA PRO A 450 -23.46 -27.78 20.29
C PRO A 450 -22.92 -27.32 21.64
N GLY A 451 -23.40 -26.18 22.14
CA GLY A 451 -22.93 -25.56 23.38
C GLY A 451 -21.81 -24.51 23.21
N ASP A 452 -21.24 -24.35 22.02
CA ASP A 452 -20.30 -23.25 21.76
C ASP A 452 -20.99 -21.89 21.86
N THR A 453 -20.29 -20.95 22.46
CA THR A 453 -20.68 -19.54 22.54
C THR A 453 -19.58 -18.66 21.94
N ILE A 454 -19.87 -17.39 21.72
CA ILE A 454 -18.84 -16.43 21.29
C ILE A 454 -17.71 -16.40 22.33
N GLU A 455 -18.03 -16.44 23.63
CA GLU A 455 -17.04 -16.44 24.72
C GLU A 455 -16.15 -17.69 24.68
N SER A 456 -16.72 -18.88 24.44
CA SER A 456 -15.93 -20.11 24.38
C SER A 456 -14.99 -20.15 23.17
N LEU A 457 -15.39 -19.60 22.02
CA LEU A 457 -14.56 -19.54 20.83
C LEU A 457 -13.49 -18.44 20.93
N THR A 458 -13.85 -17.26 21.47
CA THR A 458 -12.89 -16.17 21.66
C THR A 458 -11.84 -16.48 22.72
N ALA A 459 -12.16 -17.32 23.71
CA ALA A 459 -11.16 -17.83 24.66
C ALA A 459 -10.00 -18.58 23.97
N ARG A 460 -10.27 -19.19 22.81
CA ARG A 460 -9.28 -19.89 21.97
C ARG A 460 -8.49 -18.98 21.06
N MET A 461 -8.95 -17.73 20.85
CA MET A 461 -8.28 -16.77 19.98
C MET A 461 -7.00 -16.22 20.63
N GLN A 462 -6.04 -15.93 19.77
CA GLN A 462 -4.79 -15.25 20.07
C GLN A 462 -4.66 -14.06 19.14
N VAL A 463 -4.87 -12.88 19.66
CA VAL A 463 -4.73 -11.58 18.97
C VAL A 463 -3.88 -10.68 19.85
N PRO A 464 -3.15 -9.71 19.26
CA PRO A 464 -2.29 -8.80 20.03
C PRO A 464 -3.05 -8.10 21.16
N GLU A 465 -4.26 -7.62 20.88
CA GLU A 465 -5.13 -6.93 21.84
C GLU A 465 -6.06 -7.93 22.56
N ALA A 466 -5.53 -8.62 23.56
CA ALA A 466 -6.25 -9.69 24.26
C ALA A 466 -7.63 -9.27 24.81
N LYS A 467 -7.85 -7.98 25.08
CA LYS A 467 -9.13 -7.43 25.56
C LYS A 467 -10.17 -7.27 24.44
N ALA A 468 -9.75 -7.25 23.18
CA ALA A 468 -10.61 -7.03 22.02
C ALA A 468 -10.96 -8.33 21.27
N LYS A 469 -10.75 -9.51 21.88
CA LYS A 469 -10.99 -10.80 21.22
C LYS A 469 -12.44 -10.97 20.75
N ALA A 470 -13.40 -10.52 21.55
CA ALA A 470 -14.81 -10.64 21.19
C ALA A 470 -15.21 -9.69 20.07
N GLU A 471 -14.65 -8.48 20.06
CA GLU A 471 -14.83 -7.48 19.02
C GLU A 471 -14.21 -8.00 17.70
N TRP A 472 -12.95 -8.44 17.72
CA TRP A 472 -12.30 -9.06 16.57
C TRP A 472 -13.08 -10.25 16.02
N PHE A 473 -13.56 -11.15 16.91
CA PHE A 473 -14.37 -12.29 16.46
C PHE A 473 -15.63 -11.85 15.72
N ARG A 474 -16.32 -10.81 16.21
CA ARG A 474 -17.51 -10.27 15.53
C ARG A 474 -17.17 -9.63 14.20
N VAL A 475 -16.13 -8.82 14.14
CA VAL A 475 -15.70 -8.12 12.94
C VAL A 475 -15.31 -9.10 11.85
N ILE A 476 -14.39 -10.02 12.11
CA ILE A 476 -13.91 -10.96 11.08
C ILE A 476 -14.99 -11.92 10.60
N ASN A 477 -16.04 -12.21 11.40
CA ASN A 477 -17.16 -13.09 11.04
C ASN A 477 -18.43 -12.33 10.61
N HIS A 478 -18.36 -11.00 10.53
CA HIS A 478 -19.50 -10.13 10.21
C HIS A 478 -20.74 -10.44 11.07
N LEU A 479 -20.54 -10.51 12.40
CA LEU A 479 -21.60 -10.85 13.34
C LEU A 479 -22.14 -9.58 14.03
N PRO A 480 -23.45 -9.30 13.92
CA PRO A 480 -24.03 -8.16 14.62
C PRO A 480 -24.00 -8.35 16.15
N ALA A 481 -24.18 -7.24 16.88
CA ALA A 481 -24.34 -7.29 18.31
C ALA A 481 -25.50 -8.21 18.72
N GLY A 482 -25.26 -9.12 19.70
CA GLY A 482 -26.28 -10.08 20.13
C GLY A 482 -26.48 -11.30 19.23
N ALA A 483 -25.65 -11.48 18.19
CA ALA A 483 -25.70 -12.69 17.36
C ALA A 483 -25.46 -13.94 18.20
N THR A 484 -26.18 -15.01 17.86
CA THR A 484 -25.99 -16.36 18.43
C THR A 484 -25.43 -17.29 17.38
N LEU A 485 -24.48 -18.13 17.77
CA LEU A 485 -23.87 -19.13 16.90
C LEU A 485 -24.81 -20.33 16.72
N GLN A 486 -24.80 -20.91 15.53
CA GLN A 486 -25.58 -22.11 15.23
C GLN A 486 -24.64 -23.32 15.12
N PRO A 487 -24.96 -24.46 15.76
CA PRO A 487 -24.20 -25.69 15.55
C PRO A 487 -24.11 -26.06 14.07
N GLY A 488 -22.90 -26.42 13.64
CA GLY A 488 -22.59 -26.69 12.23
C GLY A 488 -22.17 -25.47 11.41
N GLN A 489 -22.34 -24.24 11.92
CA GLN A 489 -21.87 -23.02 11.30
C GLN A 489 -20.32 -23.01 11.26
N LEU A 490 -19.73 -22.63 10.12
CA LEU A 490 -18.30 -22.35 10.06
C LEU A 490 -18.03 -20.91 10.51
N VAL A 491 -17.00 -20.72 11.33
CA VAL A 491 -16.55 -19.39 11.77
C VAL A 491 -15.04 -19.31 11.78
N LYS A 492 -14.52 -18.10 11.60
CA LYS A 492 -13.10 -17.77 11.68
C LYS A 492 -12.68 -17.52 13.12
N ILE A 493 -11.57 -18.08 13.55
CA ILE A 493 -10.85 -17.70 14.77
C ILE A 493 -9.40 -17.38 14.38
N ILE A 494 -8.74 -16.53 15.15
CA ILE A 494 -7.32 -16.20 14.97
C ILE A 494 -6.54 -16.96 16.05
N THR A 495 -5.55 -17.74 15.65
CA THR A 495 -4.67 -18.46 16.58
C THR A 495 -3.21 -18.32 16.17
N GLU A 496 -2.29 -18.58 17.10
CA GLU A 496 -0.88 -18.72 16.72
C GLU A 496 -0.72 -19.90 15.77
N GLY A 497 -0.08 -19.64 14.63
CA GLY A 497 0.32 -20.70 13.70
C GLY A 497 1.62 -21.32 14.16
N SER A 498 1.71 -22.65 14.24
CA SER A 498 3.02 -23.28 14.15
C SER A 498 3.61 -22.92 12.78
N SER A 499 4.85 -22.44 12.74
CA SER A 499 5.63 -22.27 11.51
C SER A 499 5.84 -23.65 10.87
N GLY A 500 4.82 -24.14 10.20
CA GLY A 500 4.83 -25.39 9.44
C GLY A 500 5.40 -25.18 8.03
N GLY A 501 6.55 -24.56 7.96
CA GLY A 501 7.35 -24.43 6.74
C GLY A 501 8.79 -24.76 7.10
N ASN A 502 9.35 -25.68 6.39
CA ASN A 502 10.74 -26.11 6.47
C ASN A 502 11.67 -24.90 6.26
N THR A 503 11.97 -24.14 7.34
CA THR A 503 12.82 -22.94 7.31
C THR A 503 14.31 -23.26 7.31
N ALA A 504 14.70 -24.48 6.91
CA ALA A 504 16.10 -24.89 6.89
C ALA A 504 16.92 -24.35 5.69
N ASP A 505 16.28 -23.76 4.64
CA ASP A 505 17.02 -23.34 3.43
C ASP A 505 16.52 -22.00 2.80
N ALA A 506 15.61 -21.28 3.40
CA ALA A 506 15.29 -19.94 2.96
C ALA A 506 16.13 -18.95 3.76
N THR A 507 17.23 -18.46 3.21
CA THR A 507 17.78 -17.16 3.63
C THR A 507 16.62 -16.17 3.54
N PRO A 508 16.20 -15.51 4.66
CA PRO A 508 15.15 -14.51 4.59
C PRO A 508 15.62 -13.42 3.63
N ALA A 509 15.01 -13.35 2.48
CA ALA A 509 15.25 -12.29 1.54
C ALA A 509 14.50 -11.06 2.09
N LEU A 510 15.21 -10.17 2.75
CA LEU A 510 14.80 -8.78 2.64
C LEU A 510 14.94 -8.43 1.16
N PRO A 511 13.89 -7.95 0.50
CA PRO A 511 13.93 -7.64 -0.91
C PRO A 511 15.07 -6.68 -1.23
N ALA A 512 15.66 -6.85 -2.38
CA ALA A 512 16.70 -5.96 -2.88
C ALA A 512 16.19 -4.52 -2.82
N ALA A 513 16.89 -3.68 -2.07
CA ALA A 513 16.55 -2.30 -1.81
C ALA A 513 15.96 -1.63 -3.04
N SER A 514 14.68 -1.27 -2.96
CA SER A 514 14.10 -0.40 -3.95
C SER A 514 14.85 0.93 -3.87
N ARG A 515 15.20 1.44 -4.99
CA ARG A 515 15.91 2.69 -5.16
C ARG A 515 14.96 3.83 -4.74
N ILE A 516 15.02 4.28 -3.49
CA ILE A 516 14.96 5.73 -3.32
C ILE A 516 16.22 6.16 -4.05
N ALA A 517 16.01 6.59 -5.29
CA ALA A 517 17.07 6.80 -6.22
C ALA A 517 18.03 7.82 -5.61
N ALA A 518 19.32 7.55 -5.73
CA ALA A 518 20.36 8.57 -5.57
C ALA A 518 20.09 9.84 -6.42
N ALA A 519 19.04 9.84 -7.23
CA ALA A 519 18.50 10.95 -8.00
C ALA A 519 17.84 12.04 -7.13
N ASP A 520 17.32 11.71 -5.93
CA ASP A 520 16.68 12.70 -5.06
C ASP A 520 17.67 13.44 -4.13
N PHE A 521 18.95 13.02 -4.11
CA PHE A 521 20.03 13.73 -3.45
C PHE A 521 20.82 14.59 -4.45
N GLN A 522 20.20 15.63 -4.98
CA GLN A 522 20.90 16.65 -5.75
C GLN A 522 21.51 17.70 -4.80
N GLU A 523 22.80 18.01 -5.02
CA GLU A 523 23.44 19.14 -4.38
C GLU A 523 22.66 20.42 -4.73
N PRO A 524 22.30 21.29 -3.75
CA PRO A 524 21.68 22.56 -4.08
C PRO A 524 22.62 23.34 -5.00
N ALA A 525 22.09 23.83 -6.13
CA ALA A 525 22.85 24.66 -7.06
C ALA A 525 23.54 25.80 -6.29
N ARG A 526 24.83 25.96 -6.51
CA ARG A 526 25.61 27.07 -5.92
C ARG A 526 25.05 28.39 -6.44
N PRO A 527 24.99 29.44 -5.59
CA PRO A 527 24.49 30.75 -5.95
C PRO A 527 25.27 31.39 -7.08
#